data_a6b07ca2131264f7fa6b0387263ccc52
#
_entry.id   a6b07ca2131264f7fa6b0387263ccc52
#
_cell.length_a   1.000
_cell.length_b   1.000
_cell.length_c   1.000
_cell.angle_alpha   90.00
_cell.angle_beta   90.00
_cell.angle_gamma   90.00
#
_symmetry.space_group_name_H-M   'P 1'
#
loop_
_entity.id
_entity.type
_entity.pdbx_description
1 polymer ?
#
loop_
_entity_poly.entity_id
_entity_poly.type
_entity_poly.pdbx_seq_one_letter_code
_entity_poly.pdbx_strand_id
1 'polypeptide(L)'
;MKKFAFAAALVALSLTGCSADRSASAQSSTYKPKRINKAIELLADGQPIYYTGGSGGYEQGKKLSQTWADYINYEMEHGSLDFTALREFMRGLVDGGPTKSGHRTPAVIVTLPVLGISKEHMHANFWVAQQVLLSGAHGILLCHARDPEAIKEFVRACRYPNAKPEVPTLGEGLLGNGSQGNPSRIWGITPAEYMKKADPWPLNPDGEFLLGLKIEDKHALANADKVAAVPGIAFAEWGPGDMGISLNLPDGHGANETLHPQMREARARVLAACKKNKIAFLNTTRPEDVDKMIDEGVRIGAGGQEAAEKGRRYTKRQMPW
;
A
#
# COMPACT_ATOMS: atom_id res chain seq x y z
N MET A 1 -13.76 13.17 90.05
CA MET A 1 -14.90 13.33 89.20
C MET A 1 -14.78 14.69 88.52
N LYS A 2 -14.13 14.76 87.41
CA LYS A 2 -13.90 15.99 86.62
C LYS A 2 -14.40 15.73 85.21
N LYS A 3 -15.43 16.50 84.82
CA LYS A 3 -15.95 16.52 83.43
C LYS A 3 -15.08 17.36 82.59
N PHE A 4 -14.58 16.80 81.45
CA PHE A 4 -13.98 17.61 80.40
C PHE A 4 -14.92 17.65 79.21
N ALA A 5 -15.29 18.90 78.84
CA ALA A 5 -16.03 19.21 77.65
C ALA A 5 -14.98 19.35 76.47
N PHE A 6 -15.28 18.69 75.37
CA PHE A 6 -14.52 18.91 74.12
C PHE A 6 -15.40 19.76 73.19
N ALA A 7 -14.88 20.93 72.82
CA ALA A 7 -15.43 21.78 71.80
C ALA A 7 -15.07 21.27 70.43
N ALA A 8 -16.09 21.07 69.57
CA ALA A 8 -15.89 20.72 68.19
C ALA A 8 -15.73 22.01 67.35
N ALA A 9 -14.57 22.19 66.71
CA ALA A 9 -14.35 23.23 65.71
C ALA A 9 -14.72 22.69 64.33
N LEU A 10 -15.74 23.29 63.71
CA LEU A 10 -16.06 23.06 62.28
C LEU A 10 -15.05 23.80 61.43
N VAL A 11 -14.25 23.04 60.63
CA VAL A 11 -13.47 23.59 59.55
C VAL A 11 -14.27 23.38 58.26
N ALA A 12 -14.72 24.48 57.66
CA ALA A 12 -15.32 24.47 56.33
C ALA A 12 -14.22 24.37 55.28
N LEU A 13 -14.11 23.23 54.61
CA LEU A 13 -13.25 23.07 53.42
C LEU A 13 -14.08 23.50 52.20
N SER A 14 -13.69 24.60 51.58
CA SER A 14 -14.17 25.03 50.27
C SER A 14 -13.55 24.11 49.20
N LEU A 15 -14.37 23.26 48.63
CA LEU A 15 -14.03 22.48 47.42
C LEU A 15 -14.12 23.39 46.19
N THR A 16 -12.99 23.92 45.74
CA THR A 16 -12.86 24.48 44.39
C THR A 16 -12.82 23.32 43.40
N GLY A 17 -13.91 23.16 42.65
CA GLY A 17 -14.03 22.19 41.58
C GLY A 17 -13.04 22.48 40.44
N CYS A 18 -12.14 21.56 40.20
CA CYS A 18 -11.37 21.51 39.00
C CYS A 18 -12.06 20.55 38.02
N SER A 19 -13.01 21.08 37.26
CA SER A 19 -13.65 20.40 36.16
C SER A 19 -12.77 20.59 34.90
N ALA A 20 -11.93 19.65 34.60
CA ALA A 20 -11.24 19.55 33.33
C ALA A 20 -11.17 18.10 32.87
N ASP A 21 -12.32 17.51 32.63
CA ASP A 21 -12.43 16.34 31.77
C ASP A 21 -13.14 16.77 30.49
N ARG A 22 -12.36 17.36 29.57
CA ARG A 22 -12.75 17.37 28.17
C ARG A 22 -12.48 15.99 27.64
N SER A 23 -13.45 15.09 27.78
CA SER A 23 -13.56 13.92 26.93
C SER A 23 -13.51 14.43 25.48
N ALA A 24 -12.39 14.20 24.80
CA ALA A 24 -12.33 14.33 23.36
C ALA A 24 -13.32 13.30 22.80
N SER A 25 -14.55 13.75 22.57
CA SER A 25 -15.52 12.99 21.80
C SER A 25 -14.87 12.73 20.45
N ALA A 26 -14.57 11.47 20.19
CA ALA A 26 -14.18 11.02 18.86
C ALA A 26 -15.36 11.41 17.95
N GLN A 27 -15.20 12.51 17.20
CA GLN A 27 -16.10 12.83 16.12
C GLN A 27 -16.08 11.63 15.17
N SER A 28 -17.16 10.86 15.15
CA SER A 28 -17.35 9.81 14.16
C SER A 28 -17.24 10.50 12.80
N SER A 29 -16.19 10.18 12.08
CA SER A 29 -15.95 10.71 10.76
C SER A 29 -17.16 10.43 9.88
N THR A 30 -17.77 11.48 9.32
CA THR A 30 -18.86 11.39 8.34
C THR A 30 -18.33 10.93 6.97
N TYR A 31 -17.04 10.60 6.87
CA TYR A 31 -16.42 10.15 5.63
C TYR A 31 -16.99 8.80 5.21
N LYS A 32 -17.39 8.73 3.95
CA LYS A 32 -17.90 7.50 3.34
C LYS A 32 -16.94 7.06 2.24
N PRO A 33 -16.34 5.86 2.34
CA PRO A 33 -15.48 5.31 1.29
C PRO A 33 -16.17 5.29 -0.08
N LYS A 34 -15.47 5.74 -1.10
CA LYS A 34 -15.92 5.69 -2.50
C LYS A 34 -15.45 4.43 -3.20
N ARG A 35 -14.41 3.79 -2.65
CA ARG A 35 -13.75 2.60 -3.20
C ARG A 35 -13.53 1.55 -2.11
N ILE A 36 -13.24 0.32 -2.56
CA ILE A 36 -12.82 -0.76 -1.66
C ILE A 36 -11.35 -0.54 -1.27
N ASN A 37 -10.51 -0.22 -2.26
CA ASN A 37 -9.08 0.00 -2.07
C ASN A 37 -8.81 1.47 -1.68
N LYS A 38 -8.54 1.70 -0.38
CA LYS A 38 -8.19 3.02 0.18
C LYS A 38 -7.02 3.67 -0.54
N ALA A 39 -6.00 2.89 -0.95
CA ALA A 39 -4.82 3.42 -1.62
C ALA A 39 -5.17 3.98 -3.01
N ILE A 40 -6.00 3.28 -3.78
CA ILE A 40 -6.50 3.77 -5.07
C ILE A 40 -7.34 5.03 -4.88
N GLU A 41 -8.24 5.06 -3.89
CA GLU A 41 -9.07 6.24 -3.63
C GLU A 41 -8.22 7.50 -3.41
N LEU A 42 -7.18 7.38 -2.61
CA LEU A 42 -6.27 8.49 -2.32
C LEU A 42 -5.45 8.90 -3.53
N LEU A 43 -4.88 7.94 -4.28
CA LEU A 43 -4.10 8.24 -5.48
C LEU A 43 -4.98 8.89 -6.58
N ALA A 44 -6.22 8.44 -6.74
CA ALA A 44 -7.17 9.04 -7.68
C ALA A 44 -7.55 10.48 -7.30
N ASP A 45 -7.59 10.79 -6.00
CA ASP A 45 -7.78 12.14 -5.47
C ASP A 45 -6.47 12.98 -5.46
N GLY A 46 -5.37 12.48 -6.07
CA GLY A 46 -4.06 13.15 -6.16
C GLY A 46 -3.29 13.19 -4.84
N GLN A 47 -3.75 12.47 -3.82
CA GLN A 47 -3.10 12.42 -2.52
C GLN A 47 -1.94 11.42 -2.48
N PRO A 48 -0.81 11.75 -1.85
CA PRO A 48 0.23 10.76 -1.58
C PRO A 48 -0.28 9.72 -0.57
N ILE A 49 0.19 8.49 -0.69
CA ILE A 49 -0.11 7.40 0.23
C ILE A 49 1.15 6.92 0.96
N TYR A 50 0.95 6.31 2.13
CA TYR A 50 2.04 5.84 2.98
C TYR A 50 1.74 4.43 3.49
N TYR A 51 2.77 3.61 3.66
CA TYR A 51 2.60 2.24 4.09
C TYR A 51 3.39 1.88 5.35
N THR A 52 2.96 0.79 5.95
CA THR A 52 3.71 0.05 6.97
C THR A 52 3.94 -1.38 6.51
N GLY A 53 4.98 -2.02 7.01
CA GLY A 53 5.25 -3.43 6.75
C GLY A 53 4.25 -4.34 7.45
N GLY A 54 4.00 -5.51 6.86
CA GLY A 54 3.22 -6.59 7.43
C GLY A 54 3.73 -7.95 6.98
N SER A 55 3.53 -8.96 7.81
CA SER A 55 3.83 -10.36 7.57
C SER A 55 3.01 -11.22 8.53
N GLY A 56 3.15 -12.54 8.51
CA GLY A 56 2.45 -13.42 9.46
C GLY A 56 0.96 -13.59 9.16
N GLY A 57 0.20 -14.07 10.15
CA GLY A 57 -1.17 -14.51 9.98
C GLY A 57 -2.21 -13.68 10.72
N TYR A 58 -3.25 -14.34 11.22
CA TYR A 58 -4.48 -13.75 11.75
C TYR A 58 -4.25 -12.67 12.82
N GLU A 59 -3.46 -12.95 13.85
CA GLU A 59 -3.27 -12.03 14.98
C GLU A 59 -2.60 -10.72 14.54
N GLN A 60 -1.63 -10.81 13.63
CA GLN A 60 -0.99 -9.61 13.10
C GLN A 60 -1.97 -8.82 12.20
N GLY A 61 -2.76 -9.50 11.38
CA GLY A 61 -3.81 -8.86 10.59
C GLY A 61 -4.79 -8.11 11.47
N LYS A 62 -5.30 -8.75 12.53
CA LYS A 62 -6.20 -8.13 13.50
C LYS A 62 -5.59 -6.89 14.17
N LYS A 63 -4.31 -6.97 14.56
CA LYS A 63 -3.57 -5.84 15.14
C LYS A 63 -3.42 -4.68 14.15
N LEU A 64 -3.14 -4.97 12.89
CA LEU A 64 -2.89 -3.96 11.85
C LEU A 64 -4.16 -3.40 11.21
N SER A 65 -5.35 -3.89 11.52
CA SER A 65 -6.62 -3.35 11.00
C SER A 65 -6.78 -1.85 11.28
N GLN A 66 -6.27 -1.38 12.42
CA GLN A 66 -6.30 0.03 12.85
C GLN A 66 -4.97 0.76 12.62
N THR A 67 -4.19 0.31 11.63
CA THR A 67 -2.90 0.94 11.32
C THR A 67 -3.05 2.42 10.94
N TRP A 68 -2.03 3.22 11.24
CA TRP A 68 -1.90 4.59 10.76
C TRP A 68 -1.70 4.68 9.24
N ALA A 69 -1.21 3.60 8.62
CA ALA A 69 -0.85 3.56 7.22
C ALA A 69 -2.08 3.55 6.28
N ASP A 70 -1.89 3.99 5.05
CA ASP A 70 -2.92 3.94 4.02
C ASP A 70 -3.03 2.54 3.41
N TYR A 71 -1.89 1.83 3.35
CA TYR A 71 -1.86 0.42 3.01
C TYR A 71 -0.78 -0.33 3.79
N ILE A 72 -0.87 -1.64 3.77
CA ILE A 72 0.12 -2.54 4.35
C ILE A 72 0.88 -3.19 3.19
N ASN A 73 2.22 -3.04 3.19
CA ASN A 73 3.09 -3.82 2.32
C ASN A 73 3.33 -5.17 2.97
N TYR A 74 2.68 -6.21 2.46
CA TYR A 74 2.85 -7.57 2.97
C TYR A 74 4.03 -8.23 2.27
N GLU A 75 5.04 -8.59 3.06
CA GLU A 75 6.34 -9.01 2.56
C GLU A 75 6.38 -10.51 2.24
N MET A 76 6.64 -10.85 0.99
CA MET A 76 6.90 -12.22 0.51
C MET A 76 8.17 -12.34 -0.36
N GLU A 77 8.88 -11.24 -0.59
CA GLU A 77 10.13 -11.26 -1.36
C GLU A 77 11.28 -11.85 -0.54
N HIS A 78 11.45 -11.37 0.70
CA HIS A 78 12.51 -11.79 1.61
C HIS A 78 12.01 -12.69 2.74
N GLY A 79 10.74 -13.06 2.70
CA GLY A 79 10.07 -13.94 3.65
C GLY A 79 9.57 -15.23 3.02
N SER A 80 8.77 -15.95 3.80
CA SER A 80 8.12 -17.17 3.28
C SER A 80 7.02 -16.85 2.29
N LEU A 81 6.96 -17.58 1.18
CA LEU A 81 5.84 -17.56 0.25
C LEU A 81 4.67 -18.38 0.85
N ASP A 82 4.03 -17.82 1.88
CA ASP A 82 2.98 -18.48 2.66
C ASP A 82 1.59 -17.86 2.38
N PHE A 83 0.89 -18.43 1.42
CA PHE A 83 -0.47 -18.00 1.07
C PHE A 83 -1.50 -18.31 2.15
N THR A 84 -1.26 -19.31 3.00
CA THR A 84 -2.15 -19.62 4.13
C THR A 84 -2.05 -18.52 5.18
N ALA A 85 -0.83 -18.13 5.56
CA ALA A 85 -0.64 -17.01 6.48
C ALA A 85 -1.24 -15.71 5.93
N LEU A 86 -1.09 -15.41 4.62
CA LEU A 86 -1.69 -14.24 4.00
C LEU A 86 -3.24 -14.28 4.07
N ARG A 87 -3.88 -15.43 3.82
CA ARG A 87 -5.35 -15.57 3.96
C ARG A 87 -5.82 -15.30 5.38
N GLU A 88 -5.11 -15.85 6.36
CA GLU A 88 -5.39 -15.62 7.77
C GLU A 88 -5.17 -14.15 8.15
N PHE A 89 -4.11 -13.52 7.63
CA PHE A 89 -3.85 -12.09 7.81
C PHE A 89 -5.02 -11.23 7.29
N MET A 90 -5.50 -11.49 6.07
CA MET A 90 -6.65 -10.79 5.48
C MET A 90 -7.92 -10.99 6.30
N ARG A 91 -8.15 -12.19 6.83
CA ARG A 91 -9.25 -12.46 7.75
C ARG A 91 -9.12 -11.67 9.05
N GLY A 92 -7.93 -11.65 9.62
CA GLY A 92 -7.63 -10.85 10.82
C GLY A 92 -7.90 -9.36 10.63
N LEU A 93 -7.55 -8.78 9.46
CA LEU A 93 -7.88 -7.39 9.14
C LEU A 93 -9.39 -7.13 9.16
N VAL A 94 -10.19 -8.05 8.58
CA VAL A 94 -11.66 -7.92 8.60
C VAL A 94 -12.21 -7.97 10.03
N ASP A 95 -11.75 -8.93 10.82
CA ASP A 95 -12.24 -9.15 12.19
C ASP A 95 -11.77 -8.05 13.17
N GLY A 96 -10.69 -7.34 12.84
CA GLY A 96 -10.21 -6.17 13.58
C GLY A 96 -11.03 -4.90 13.34
N GLY A 97 -11.94 -4.93 12.39
CA GLY A 97 -12.90 -3.86 12.11
C GLY A 97 -12.39 -2.80 11.13
N PRO A 98 -13.27 -1.87 10.75
CA PRO A 98 -12.99 -0.89 9.70
C PRO A 98 -11.93 0.12 10.13
N THR A 99 -11.25 0.70 9.14
CA THR A 99 -10.29 1.80 9.34
C THR A 99 -10.99 3.08 9.81
N LYS A 100 -10.23 4.05 10.29
CA LYS A 100 -10.75 5.38 10.67
C LYS A 100 -11.50 6.08 9.53
N SER A 101 -11.16 5.82 8.28
CA SER A 101 -11.85 6.34 7.10
C SER A 101 -13.07 5.50 6.69
N GLY A 102 -13.43 4.47 7.44
CA GLY A 102 -14.59 3.64 7.19
C GLY A 102 -14.40 2.55 6.12
N HIS A 103 -13.19 2.41 5.53
CA HIS A 103 -12.89 1.28 4.66
C HIS A 103 -12.91 -0.02 5.48
N ARG A 104 -13.40 -1.10 4.88
CA ARG A 104 -13.55 -2.40 5.55
C ARG A 104 -12.24 -2.93 6.12
N THR A 105 -11.14 -2.72 5.39
CA THR A 105 -9.76 -3.02 5.81
C THR A 105 -8.82 -1.94 5.29
N PRO A 106 -7.60 -1.81 5.83
CA PRO A 106 -6.51 -1.17 5.10
C PRO A 106 -6.32 -1.89 3.76
N ALA A 107 -5.85 -1.19 2.73
CA ALA A 107 -5.41 -1.88 1.53
C ALA A 107 -4.19 -2.75 1.85
N VAL A 108 -4.05 -3.89 1.16
CA VAL A 108 -2.88 -4.78 1.28
C VAL A 108 -2.28 -4.95 -0.11
N ILE A 109 -1.01 -4.59 -0.24
CA ILE A 109 -0.20 -4.81 -1.44
C ILE A 109 0.89 -5.80 -1.07
N VAL A 110 1.00 -6.89 -1.81
CA VAL A 110 1.95 -7.96 -1.51
C VAL A 110 3.19 -7.78 -2.37
N THR A 111 4.36 -7.69 -1.74
CA THR A 111 5.64 -7.73 -2.46
C THR A 111 5.98 -9.17 -2.77
N LEU A 112 6.08 -9.50 -4.06
CA LEU A 112 6.37 -10.85 -4.54
C LEU A 112 7.84 -11.02 -4.90
N PRO A 113 8.41 -12.23 -4.71
CA PRO A 113 9.74 -12.54 -5.17
C PRO A 113 9.91 -12.39 -6.69
N VAL A 114 11.15 -12.54 -7.15
CA VAL A 114 11.64 -12.28 -8.51
C VAL A 114 10.81 -12.97 -9.60
N LEU A 115 9.85 -12.30 -10.21
CA LEU A 115 9.05 -12.84 -11.32
C LEU A 115 9.13 -12.00 -12.60
N GLY A 116 9.53 -10.72 -12.52
CA GLY A 116 9.57 -9.80 -13.66
C GLY A 116 10.77 -9.95 -14.59
N ILE A 117 11.56 -11.03 -14.48
CA ILE A 117 12.86 -11.18 -15.15
C ILE A 117 12.76 -11.59 -16.62
N SER A 118 11.79 -12.40 -17.00
CA SER A 118 11.49 -12.76 -18.40
C SER A 118 10.03 -13.19 -18.55
N LYS A 119 9.54 -13.13 -19.79
CA LYS A 119 8.19 -13.61 -20.15
C LYS A 119 7.98 -15.07 -19.74
N GLU A 120 8.92 -15.93 -20.06
CA GLU A 120 8.84 -17.38 -19.79
C GLU A 120 8.78 -17.66 -18.30
N HIS A 121 9.57 -16.92 -17.51
CA HIS A 121 9.59 -17.07 -16.07
C HIS A 121 8.25 -16.63 -15.47
N MET A 122 7.72 -15.49 -15.87
CA MET A 122 6.39 -15.02 -15.39
C MET A 122 5.27 -15.95 -15.87
N HIS A 123 5.33 -16.42 -17.11
CA HIS A 123 4.34 -17.35 -17.66
C HIS A 123 4.31 -18.70 -16.91
N ALA A 124 5.46 -19.21 -16.49
CA ALA A 124 5.55 -20.44 -15.68
C ALA A 124 5.03 -20.26 -14.24
N ASN A 125 5.04 -19.04 -13.72
CA ASN A 125 4.76 -18.71 -12.31
C ASN A 125 3.57 -17.76 -12.09
N PHE A 126 2.77 -17.43 -13.10
CA PHE A 126 1.67 -16.47 -12.98
C PHE A 126 0.66 -16.82 -11.87
N TRP A 127 0.54 -18.12 -11.56
CA TRP A 127 -0.32 -18.63 -10.49
C TRP A 127 0.04 -18.08 -9.10
N VAL A 128 1.30 -17.65 -8.88
CA VAL A 128 1.75 -17.00 -7.63
C VAL A 128 0.97 -15.70 -7.41
N ALA A 129 0.90 -14.86 -8.45
CA ALA A 129 0.12 -13.62 -8.38
C ALA A 129 -1.38 -13.92 -8.14
N GLN A 130 -1.91 -14.97 -8.78
CA GLN A 130 -3.31 -15.38 -8.56
C GLN A 130 -3.56 -15.84 -7.12
N GLN A 131 -2.66 -16.61 -6.50
CA GLN A 131 -2.81 -17.04 -5.11
C GLN A 131 -2.83 -15.85 -4.13
N VAL A 132 -2.05 -14.81 -4.41
CA VAL A 132 -2.10 -13.56 -3.65
C VAL A 132 -3.48 -12.90 -3.76
N LEU A 133 -4.01 -12.73 -4.97
CA LEU A 133 -5.32 -12.12 -5.18
C LEU A 133 -6.46 -12.96 -4.60
N LEU A 134 -6.37 -14.29 -4.70
CA LEU A 134 -7.29 -15.25 -4.07
C LEU A 134 -7.32 -15.15 -2.53
N SER A 135 -6.28 -14.59 -1.92
CA SER A 135 -6.25 -14.33 -0.48
C SER A 135 -7.07 -13.09 -0.10
N GLY A 136 -7.47 -12.27 -1.07
CA GLY A 136 -8.22 -11.02 -0.88
C GLY A 136 -7.34 -9.77 -0.86
N ALA A 137 -6.05 -9.88 -1.18
CA ALA A 137 -5.14 -8.73 -1.31
C ALA A 137 -5.65 -7.73 -2.36
N HIS A 138 -5.25 -6.47 -2.20
CA HIS A 138 -5.70 -5.33 -3.00
C HIS A 138 -4.69 -4.93 -4.09
N GLY A 139 -3.55 -5.59 -4.15
CA GLY A 139 -2.52 -5.30 -5.13
C GLY A 139 -1.27 -6.14 -4.94
N ILE A 140 -0.34 -5.95 -5.87
CA ILE A 140 0.94 -6.66 -5.91
C ILE A 140 2.04 -5.68 -6.32
N LEU A 141 3.18 -5.76 -5.66
CA LEU A 141 4.44 -5.14 -6.06
C LEU A 141 5.35 -6.24 -6.60
N LEU A 142 5.61 -6.22 -7.90
CA LEU A 142 6.41 -7.24 -8.59
C LEU A 142 7.87 -6.84 -8.65
N CYS A 143 8.76 -7.67 -8.12
CA CYS A 143 10.20 -7.40 -8.06
C CYS A 143 10.93 -7.70 -9.37
N HIS A 144 12.05 -7.00 -9.57
CA HIS A 144 12.95 -7.14 -10.74
C HIS A 144 12.21 -7.05 -12.08
N ALA A 145 11.52 -5.95 -12.32
CA ALA A 145 10.74 -5.72 -13.54
C ALA A 145 11.66 -5.45 -14.77
N ARG A 146 12.31 -6.49 -15.28
CA ARG A 146 13.33 -6.41 -16.34
C ARG A 146 12.75 -6.47 -17.75
N ASP A 147 11.70 -7.27 -17.95
CA ASP A 147 11.15 -7.59 -19.27
C ASP A 147 9.70 -7.06 -19.41
N PRO A 148 9.43 -6.14 -20.35
CA PRO A 148 8.07 -5.66 -20.61
C PRO A 148 7.07 -6.76 -20.94
N GLU A 149 7.50 -7.85 -21.58
CA GLU A 149 6.62 -8.97 -21.89
C GLU A 149 6.28 -9.78 -20.63
N ALA A 150 7.21 -9.89 -19.66
CA ALA A 150 6.90 -10.45 -18.35
C ALA A 150 5.85 -9.59 -17.61
N ILE A 151 5.95 -8.28 -17.71
CA ILE A 151 4.99 -7.37 -17.08
C ILE A 151 3.60 -7.48 -17.73
N LYS A 152 3.53 -7.70 -19.04
CA LYS A 152 2.23 -7.99 -19.70
C LYS A 152 1.61 -9.30 -19.18
N GLU A 153 2.39 -10.36 -19.04
CA GLU A 153 1.92 -11.64 -18.46
C GLU A 153 1.47 -11.46 -17.01
N PHE A 154 2.18 -10.65 -16.23
CA PHE A 154 1.78 -10.29 -14.87
C PHE A 154 0.42 -9.58 -14.82
N VAL A 155 0.19 -8.59 -15.66
CA VAL A 155 -1.11 -7.89 -15.73
C VAL A 155 -2.21 -8.86 -16.16
N ARG A 156 -1.95 -9.73 -17.14
CA ARG A 156 -2.91 -10.78 -17.56
C ARG A 156 -3.27 -11.73 -16.44
N ALA A 157 -2.29 -12.13 -15.62
CA ALA A 157 -2.52 -12.99 -14.45
C ALA A 157 -3.50 -12.38 -13.44
N CYS A 158 -3.61 -11.06 -13.43
CA CYS A 158 -4.47 -10.30 -12.51
C CYS A 158 -5.82 -9.89 -13.11
N ARG A 159 -6.21 -10.42 -14.29
CA ARG A 159 -7.44 -10.06 -14.99
C ARG A 159 -8.28 -11.27 -15.33
N TYR A 160 -9.61 -11.09 -15.36
CA TYR A 160 -10.51 -12.08 -15.97
C TYR A 160 -10.48 -11.97 -17.49
N PRO A 161 -10.77 -13.09 -18.24
CA PRO A 161 -10.77 -13.07 -19.72
C PRO A 161 -11.73 -12.04 -20.33
N ASN A 162 -12.84 -11.77 -19.64
CA ASN A 162 -13.89 -10.84 -20.07
C ASN A 162 -13.74 -9.43 -19.48
N ALA A 163 -12.62 -9.10 -18.87
CA ALA A 163 -12.37 -7.79 -18.27
C ALA A 163 -12.41 -6.65 -19.31
N LYS A 164 -12.93 -5.51 -18.92
CA LYS A 164 -13.02 -4.30 -19.74
C LYS A 164 -12.22 -3.16 -19.09
N PRO A 165 -11.57 -2.32 -19.89
CA PRO A 165 -11.48 -2.35 -21.36
C PRO A 165 -10.64 -3.54 -21.88
N GLU A 166 -10.95 -4.00 -23.07
CA GLU A 166 -10.06 -4.88 -23.81
C GLU A 166 -8.78 -4.16 -24.21
N VAL A 167 -7.65 -4.82 -24.06
CA VAL A 167 -6.33 -4.28 -24.44
C VAL A 167 -5.64 -5.28 -25.35
N PRO A 168 -5.71 -5.13 -26.67
CA PRO A 168 -5.15 -6.11 -27.61
C PRO A 168 -3.68 -6.43 -27.38
N THR A 169 -2.89 -5.47 -26.90
CA THR A 169 -1.45 -5.65 -26.60
C THR A 169 -1.18 -6.48 -25.34
N LEU A 170 -2.16 -6.68 -24.47
CA LEU A 170 -2.07 -7.57 -23.31
C LEU A 170 -2.56 -8.98 -23.62
N GLY A 171 -3.60 -9.13 -24.47
CA GLY A 171 -4.34 -10.37 -24.65
C GLY A 171 -5.34 -10.65 -23.52
N GLU A 172 -5.93 -11.85 -23.52
CA GLU A 172 -6.93 -12.25 -22.54
C GLU A 172 -6.34 -12.40 -21.13
N GLY A 173 -7.15 -12.08 -20.11
CA GLY A 173 -6.82 -12.34 -18.72
C GLY A 173 -6.79 -13.83 -18.38
N LEU A 174 -6.15 -14.17 -17.27
CA LEU A 174 -5.88 -15.55 -16.86
C LEU A 174 -6.61 -15.98 -15.56
N LEU A 175 -7.36 -15.07 -14.91
CA LEU A 175 -8.17 -15.45 -13.74
C LEU A 175 -9.32 -16.38 -14.13
N GLY A 176 -9.42 -17.50 -13.42
CA GLY A 176 -10.44 -18.50 -13.70
C GLY A 176 -11.65 -18.45 -12.78
N ASN A 177 -12.70 -19.21 -13.13
CA ASN A 177 -13.87 -19.40 -12.28
C ASN A 177 -13.48 -20.07 -10.95
N GLY A 178 -14.11 -19.64 -9.85
CA GLY A 178 -13.81 -20.09 -8.48
C GLY A 178 -12.82 -19.16 -7.76
N SER A 179 -12.10 -18.30 -8.48
CA SER A 179 -11.15 -17.35 -7.89
C SER A 179 -11.83 -16.25 -7.05
N GLN A 180 -13.12 -16.00 -7.24
CA GLN A 180 -13.86 -14.91 -6.61
C GLN A 180 -14.40 -15.22 -5.19
N GLY A 181 -14.43 -16.49 -4.77
CA GLY A 181 -15.17 -16.92 -3.58
C GLY A 181 -14.62 -16.37 -2.25
N ASN A 182 -13.32 -16.48 -2.00
CA ASN A 182 -12.71 -15.95 -0.78
C ASN A 182 -12.53 -14.42 -0.82
N PRO A 183 -11.95 -13.85 -1.89
CA PRO A 183 -11.70 -12.40 -1.89
C PRO A 183 -12.97 -11.54 -1.84
N SER A 184 -14.08 -11.99 -2.43
CA SER A 184 -15.37 -11.28 -2.30
C SER A 184 -15.82 -11.17 -0.84
N ARG A 185 -15.61 -12.21 -0.03
CA ARG A 185 -15.90 -12.18 1.41
C ARG A 185 -15.01 -11.19 2.17
N ILE A 186 -13.71 -11.17 1.84
CA ILE A 186 -12.77 -10.21 2.41
C ILE A 186 -13.18 -8.77 2.06
N TRP A 187 -13.51 -8.51 0.79
CA TRP A 187 -13.93 -7.18 0.34
C TRP A 187 -15.35 -6.79 0.78
N GLY A 188 -16.15 -7.75 1.26
CA GLY A 188 -17.52 -7.52 1.72
C GLY A 188 -18.51 -7.23 0.59
N ILE A 189 -18.31 -7.84 -0.57
CA ILE A 189 -19.12 -7.71 -1.77
C ILE A 189 -19.54 -9.08 -2.30
N THR A 190 -20.46 -9.12 -3.26
CA THR A 190 -20.87 -10.35 -3.92
C THR A 190 -19.77 -10.88 -4.86
N PRO A 191 -19.71 -12.20 -5.14
CA PRO A 191 -18.79 -12.74 -6.15
C PRO A 191 -18.94 -12.10 -7.53
N ALA A 192 -20.14 -11.73 -7.92
CA ALA A 192 -20.41 -11.08 -9.20
C ALA A 192 -19.86 -9.64 -9.25
N GLU A 193 -19.95 -8.90 -8.15
CA GLU A 193 -19.34 -7.58 -8.00
C GLU A 193 -17.82 -7.67 -7.98
N TYR A 194 -17.26 -8.68 -7.29
CA TYR A 194 -15.82 -8.91 -7.27
C TYR A 194 -15.30 -9.11 -8.70
N MET A 195 -15.90 -9.96 -9.51
CA MET A 195 -15.46 -10.19 -10.89
C MET A 195 -15.44 -8.92 -11.75
N LYS A 196 -16.31 -7.94 -11.47
CA LYS A 196 -16.33 -6.65 -12.16
C LYS A 196 -15.22 -5.70 -11.69
N LYS A 197 -14.85 -5.78 -10.41
CA LYS A 197 -13.91 -4.89 -9.74
C LYS A 197 -12.49 -5.45 -9.64
N ALA A 198 -12.33 -6.76 -9.79
CA ALA A 198 -11.06 -7.47 -9.75
C ALA A 198 -10.28 -7.26 -11.07
N ASP A 199 -9.82 -6.03 -11.27
CA ASP A 199 -9.09 -5.59 -12.46
C ASP A 199 -8.11 -4.46 -12.07
N PRO A 200 -6.98 -4.29 -12.77
CA PRO A 200 -6.01 -3.26 -12.45
C PRO A 200 -6.53 -1.83 -12.69
N TRP A 201 -6.40 -0.98 -11.68
CA TRP A 201 -6.50 0.47 -11.81
C TRP A 201 -5.13 1.05 -12.21
N PRO A 202 -5.02 2.09 -13.07
CA PRO A 202 -6.09 2.86 -13.70
C PRO A 202 -6.58 2.32 -15.05
N LEU A 203 -6.11 1.15 -15.49
CA LEU A 203 -6.53 0.54 -16.75
C LEU A 203 -8.05 0.41 -16.82
N ASN A 204 -8.64 -0.16 -15.78
CA ASN A 204 -10.06 -0.12 -15.52
C ASN A 204 -10.32 0.95 -14.45
N PRO A 205 -11.04 2.05 -14.77
CA PRO A 205 -11.36 3.09 -13.78
C PRO A 205 -12.08 2.58 -12.53
N ASP A 206 -12.87 1.51 -12.66
CA ASP A 206 -13.60 0.87 -11.56
C ASP A 206 -12.82 -0.30 -10.93
N GLY A 207 -11.63 -0.59 -11.43
CA GLY A 207 -10.74 -1.65 -10.93
C GLY A 207 -10.22 -1.35 -9.52
N GLU A 208 -10.05 -2.39 -8.72
CA GLU A 208 -9.64 -2.27 -7.32
C GLU A 208 -8.26 -2.92 -7.05
N PHE A 209 -7.55 -3.40 -8.08
CA PHE A 209 -6.17 -3.85 -7.95
C PHE A 209 -5.17 -2.73 -8.22
N LEU A 210 -4.23 -2.54 -7.29
CA LEU A 210 -3.11 -1.62 -7.42
C LEU A 210 -1.84 -2.42 -7.74
N LEU A 211 -1.42 -2.44 -8.99
CA LEU A 211 -0.24 -3.17 -9.45
C LEU A 211 0.97 -2.26 -9.58
N GLY A 212 2.10 -2.69 -9.02
CA GLY A 212 3.35 -1.96 -9.04
C GLY A 212 4.54 -2.82 -9.44
N LEU A 213 5.65 -2.14 -9.72
CA LEU A 213 6.91 -2.74 -10.16
C LEU A 213 8.06 -2.24 -9.30
N LYS A 214 9.04 -3.11 -9.00
CA LYS A 214 10.35 -2.70 -8.52
C LYS A 214 11.33 -2.67 -9.70
N ILE A 215 11.80 -1.47 -10.03
CA ILE A 215 12.83 -1.22 -11.04
C ILE A 215 14.15 -1.05 -10.28
N GLU A 216 14.72 -2.15 -9.84
CA GLU A 216 15.73 -2.20 -8.78
C GLU A 216 17.06 -2.82 -9.17
N ASP A 217 17.29 -2.98 -10.47
CA ASP A 217 18.57 -3.43 -11.00
C ASP A 217 18.88 -2.79 -12.35
N LYS A 218 20.14 -2.89 -12.79
CA LYS A 218 20.60 -2.29 -14.05
C LYS A 218 19.83 -2.76 -15.29
N HIS A 219 19.30 -3.99 -15.29
CA HIS A 219 18.55 -4.54 -16.42
C HIS A 219 17.12 -3.98 -16.43
N ALA A 220 16.45 -3.93 -15.29
CA ALA A 220 15.16 -3.28 -15.12
C ALA A 220 15.27 -1.77 -15.44
N LEU A 221 16.32 -1.10 -14.95
CA LEU A 221 16.59 0.31 -15.23
C LEU A 221 16.75 0.58 -16.74
N ALA A 222 17.40 -0.31 -17.49
CA ALA A 222 17.53 -0.19 -18.95
C ALA A 222 16.17 -0.17 -19.67
N ASN A 223 15.16 -0.83 -19.10
CA ASN A 223 13.81 -0.95 -19.64
C ASN A 223 12.76 -0.10 -18.87
N ALA A 224 13.17 0.80 -17.97
CA ALA A 224 12.27 1.53 -17.06
C ALA A 224 11.05 2.14 -17.78
N ASP A 225 11.27 2.85 -18.88
CA ASP A 225 10.18 3.45 -19.68
C ASP A 225 9.21 2.40 -20.24
N LYS A 226 9.74 1.26 -20.70
CA LYS A 226 8.93 0.22 -21.36
C LYS A 226 8.08 -0.54 -20.36
N VAL A 227 8.66 -0.89 -19.20
CA VAL A 227 7.91 -1.61 -18.14
C VAL A 227 6.88 -0.71 -17.49
N ALA A 228 7.20 0.57 -17.25
CA ALA A 228 6.28 1.56 -16.72
C ALA A 228 5.12 1.89 -17.69
N ALA A 229 5.31 1.68 -18.99
CA ALA A 229 4.30 1.93 -20.03
C ALA A 229 3.30 0.77 -20.20
N VAL A 230 3.50 -0.37 -19.54
CA VAL A 230 2.58 -1.51 -19.67
C VAL A 230 1.22 -1.15 -19.05
N PRO A 231 0.11 -1.25 -19.83
CA PRO A 231 -1.22 -0.93 -19.34
C PRO A 231 -1.58 -1.76 -18.10
N GLY A 232 -2.13 -1.12 -17.07
CA GLY A 232 -2.49 -1.78 -15.81
C GLY A 232 -1.46 -1.61 -14.69
N ILE A 233 -0.27 -1.11 -14.99
CA ILE A 233 0.69 -0.70 -13.96
C ILE A 233 0.30 0.68 -13.43
N ALA A 234 0.26 0.82 -12.11
CA ALA A 234 -0.16 2.03 -11.42
C ALA A 234 0.97 2.76 -10.70
N PHE A 235 2.05 2.06 -10.35
CA PHE A 235 3.18 2.67 -9.66
C PHE A 235 4.49 1.91 -9.91
N ALA A 236 5.62 2.56 -9.60
CA ALA A 236 6.92 1.91 -9.57
C ALA A 236 7.80 2.43 -8.44
N GLU A 237 8.61 1.53 -7.91
CA GLU A 237 9.70 1.76 -6.96
C GLU A 237 11.04 1.60 -7.68
N TRP A 238 12.07 2.35 -7.26
CA TRP A 238 13.41 2.19 -7.80
C TRP A 238 14.31 1.22 -7.01
N GLY A 239 13.83 0.66 -5.89
CA GLY A 239 14.47 -0.37 -5.07
C GLY A 239 15.92 -0.04 -4.71
N PRO A 240 16.20 0.90 -3.80
CA PRO A 240 17.56 1.42 -3.58
C PRO A 240 18.58 0.38 -3.12
N GLY A 241 18.16 -0.63 -2.35
CA GLY A 241 19.05 -1.69 -1.86
C GLY A 241 19.60 -2.54 -3.02
N ASP A 242 18.69 -3.17 -3.76
CA ASP A 242 19.05 -4.04 -4.89
C ASP A 242 19.68 -3.28 -6.05
N MET A 243 19.25 -2.04 -6.29
CA MET A 243 19.92 -1.17 -7.25
C MET A 243 21.38 -0.94 -6.87
N GLY A 244 21.67 -0.68 -5.61
CA GLY A 244 23.05 -0.53 -5.10
C GLY A 244 23.88 -1.79 -5.32
N ILE A 245 23.34 -2.96 -4.97
CA ILE A 245 23.98 -4.25 -5.20
C ILE A 245 24.25 -4.46 -6.71
N SER A 246 23.25 -4.21 -7.55
CA SER A 246 23.33 -4.40 -9.00
C SER A 246 24.36 -3.48 -9.67
N LEU A 247 24.59 -2.29 -9.14
CA LEU A 247 25.57 -1.32 -9.60
C LEU A 247 26.94 -1.48 -8.92
N ASN A 248 27.09 -2.43 -8.00
CA ASN A 248 28.29 -2.61 -7.15
C ASN A 248 28.65 -1.33 -6.37
N LEU A 249 27.62 -0.69 -5.81
CA LEU A 249 27.71 0.56 -5.05
C LEU A 249 27.24 0.33 -3.61
N PRO A 250 27.62 1.21 -2.67
CA PRO A 250 27.09 1.15 -1.32
C PRO A 250 25.57 1.37 -1.30
N ASP A 251 24.99 0.97 -0.20
CA ASP A 251 23.58 1.10 0.14
C ASP A 251 22.96 2.43 -0.31
N GLY A 252 21.86 2.33 -1.07
CA GLY A 252 21.11 3.46 -1.61
C GLY A 252 20.05 4.05 -0.68
N HIS A 253 20.01 3.66 0.60
CA HIS A 253 19.03 4.13 1.57
C HIS A 253 19.34 5.52 2.17
N GLY A 254 20.44 6.15 1.80
CA GLY A 254 20.82 7.51 2.21
C GLY A 254 19.80 8.59 1.79
N ALA A 255 19.99 9.81 2.30
CA ALA A 255 19.28 10.97 1.78
C ALA A 255 19.67 11.21 0.30
N ASN A 256 18.74 11.75 -0.50
CA ASN A 256 18.98 11.92 -1.94
C ASN A 256 20.27 12.70 -2.24
N GLU A 257 20.56 13.72 -1.43
CA GLU A 257 21.76 14.55 -1.56
C GLU A 257 23.07 13.80 -1.27
N THR A 258 23.02 12.73 -0.47
CA THR A 258 24.17 11.92 -0.07
C THR A 258 24.35 10.65 -0.89
N LEU A 259 23.39 10.31 -1.76
CA LEU A 259 23.49 9.17 -2.65
C LEU A 259 24.68 9.30 -3.61
N HIS A 260 25.27 8.15 -3.94
CA HIS A 260 26.27 8.08 -5.03
C HIS A 260 25.67 8.65 -6.33
N PRO A 261 26.46 9.37 -7.18
CA PRO A 261 25.93 9.96 -8.44
C PRO A 261 25.14 9.00 -9.32
N GLN A 262 25.64 7.77 -9.52
CA GLN A 262 24.92 6.74 -10.31
C GLN A 262 23.60 6.30 -9.65
N MET A 263 23.52 6.27 -8.32
CA MET A 263 22.27 5.98 -7.62
C MET A 263 21.25 7.10 -7.78
N ARG A 264 21.70 8.36 -7.74
CA ARG A 264 20.83 9.53 -8.03
C ARG A 264 20.30 9.49 -9.46
N GLU A 265 21.17 9.12 -10.43
CA GLU A 265 20.78 8.97 -11.83
C GLU A 265 19.76 7.85 -12.00
N ALA A 266 19.99 6.68 -11.39
CA ALA A 266 19.03 5.56 -11.42
C ALA A 266 17.66 5.98 -10.87
N ARG A 267 17.63 6.60 -9.69
CA ARG A 267 16.40 7.14 -9.09
C ARG A 267 15.71 8.15 -10.01
N ALA A 268 16.46 9.11 -10.55
CA ALA A 268 15.93 10.15 -11.43
C ALA A 268 15.32 9.53 -12.71
N ARG A 269 15.93 8.49 -13.26
CA ARG A 269 15.43 7.79 -14.43
C ARG A 269 14.13 7.04 -14.17
N VAL A 270 13.99 6.37 -13.02
CA VAL A 270 12.72 5.71 -12.64
C VAL A 270 11.63 6.76 -12.39
N LEU A 271 11.94 7.86 -11.67
CA LEU A 271 11.00 8.96 -11.49
C LEU A 271 10.54 9.56 -12.83
N ALA A 272 11.46 9.76 -13.77
CA ALA A 272 11.13 10.25 -15.11
C ALA A 272 10.20 9.29 -15.88
N ALA A 273 10.47 7.98 -15.79
CA ALA A 273 9.60 6.95 -16.38
C ALA A 273 8.19 6.96 -15.76
N CYS A 274 8.09 7.10 -14.44
CA CYS A 274 6.80 7.23 -13.75
C CYS A 274 6.03 8.48 -14.22
N LYS A 275 6.68 9.63 -14.25
CA LYS A 275 6.06 10.89 -14.72
C LYS A 275 5.56 10.80 -16.16
N LYS A 276 6.40 10.27 -17.06
CA LYS A 276 6.07 10.09 -18.48
C LYS A 276 4.84 9.21 -18.68
N ASN A 277 4.73 8.13 -17.91
CA ASN A 277 3.65 7.16 -18.03
C ASN A 277 2.49 7.43 -17.06
N LYS A 278 2.53 8.55 -16.31
CA LYS A 278 1.47 8.98 -15.37
C LYS A 278 1.16 7.95 -14.29
N ILE A 279 2.16 7.20 -13.85
CA ILE A 279 2.07 6.26 -12.73
C ILE A 279 2.72 6.85 -11.48
N ALA A 280 2.32 6.38 -10.30
CA ALA A 280 2.86 6.88 -9.05
C ALA A 280 4.32 6.43 -8.85
N PHE A 281 5.16 7.31 -8.30
CA PHE A 281 6.53 6.98 -7.91
C PHE A 281 6.58 6.69 -6.42
N LEU A 282 7.14 5.52 -6.06
CA LEU A 282 7.41 5.11 -4.69
C LEU A 282 8.86 5.43 -4.35
N ASN A 283 9.05 6.15 -3.25
CA ASN A 283 10.38 6.51 -2.73
C ASN A 283 10.39 6.62 -1.21
N THR A 284 11.55 6.46 -0.62
CA THR A 284 11.76 6.75 0.80
C THR A 284 11.41 8.21 1.10
N THR A 285 10.71 8.44 2.20
CA THR A 285 10.37 9.75 2.72
C THR A 285 10.73 9.86 4.20
N ARG A 286 11.23 11.01 4.62
CA ARG A 286 11.57 11.32 6.01
C ARG A 286 10.81 12.55 6.49
N PRO A 287 10.65 12.76 7.80
CA PRO A 287 9.99 13.95 8.30
C PRO A 287 10.61 15.26 7.80
N GLU A 288 11.93 15.30 7.60
CA GLU A 288 12.66 16.46 7.13
C GLU A 288 12.51 16.76 5.63
N ASP A 289 12.18 15.76 4.80
CA ASP A 289 12.19 15.91 3.35
C ASP A 289 10.86 15.58 2.65
N VAL A 290 9.85 15.05 3.36
CA VAL A 290 8.59 14.56 2.77
C VAL A 290 7.89 15.62 1.89
N ASP A 291 7.92 16.88 2.28
CA ASP A 291 7.29 17.98 1.52
C ASP A 291 7.97 18.13 0.15
N LYS A 292 9.33 18.17 0.15
CA LYS A 292 10.12 18.21 -1.09
C LYS A 292 9.90 17.00 -1.96
N MET A 293 9.78 15.80 -1.37
CA MET A 293 9.51 14.56 -2.11
C MET A 293 8.14 14.62 -2.79
N ILE A 294 7.11 15.14 -2.11
CA ILE A 294 5.78 15.32 -2.69
C ILE A 294 5.83 16.30 -3.88
N ASP A 295 6.52 17.44 -3.73
CA ASP A 295 6.66 18.45 -4.79
C ASP A 295 7.45 17.91 -5.99
N GLU A 296 8.47 17.07 -5.74
CA GLU A 296 9.21 16.38 -6.79
C GLU A 296 8.34 15.37 -7.57
N GLY A 297 7.28 14.83 -6.96
CA GLY A 297 6.36 13.91 -7.61
C GLY A 297 6.26 12.52 -6.96
N VAL A 298 6.85 12.32 -5.77
CA VAL A 298 6.61 11.11 -4.99
C VAL A 298 5.13 11.05 -4.59
N ARG A 299 4.48 9.93 -4.85
CA ARG A 299 3.08 9.69 -4.50
C ARG A 299 2.90 8.49 -3.59
N ILE A 300 3.95 7.69 -3.39
CA ILE A 300 3.96 6.62 -2.40
C ILE A 300 5.20 6.80 -1.53
N GLY A 301 4.99 7.05 -0.25
CA GLY A 301 6.06 7.32 0.71
C GLY A 301 6.42 6.07 1.50
N ALA A 302 7.66 5.58 1.34
CA ALA A 302 8.27 4.61 2.23
C ALA A 302 8.88 5.35 3.41
N GLY A 303 8.20 5.38 4.55
CA GLY A 303 8.64 6.10 5.73
C GLY A 303 7.80 5.78 6.96
N GLY A 304 8.19 6.34 8.10
CA GLY A 304 7.46 6.16 9.34
C GLY A 304 6.18 6.99 9.43
N GLN A 305 5.45 6.78 10.51
CA GLN A 305 4.21 7.50 10.80
C GLN A 305 4.39 9.03 10.82
N GLU A 306 5.48 9.53 11.37
CA GLU A 306 5.76 10.97 11.46
C GLU A 306 5.86 11.62 10.07
N ALA A 307 6.62 11.02 9.15
CA ALA A 307 6.70 11.49 7.77
C ALA A 307 5.32 11.47 7.08
N ALA A 308 4.55 10.38 7.28
CA ALA A 308 3.21 10.25 6.74
C ALA A 308 2.26 11.35 7.25
N GLU A 309 2.25 11.61 8.55
CA GLU A 309 1.42 12.65 9.15
C GLU A 309 1.78 14.04 8.64
N LYS A 310 3.09 14.34 8.51
CA LYS A 310 3.54 15.60 7.95
C LYS A 310 3.09 15.76 6.50
N GLY A 311 3.31 14.75 5.66
CA GLY A 311 2.89 14.79 4.26
C GLY A 311 1.38 14.93 4.07
N ARG A 312 0.56 14.28 4.93
CA ARG A 312 -0.90 14.43 4.93
C ARG A 312 -1.32 15.86 5.29
N ARG A 313 -0.67 16.47 6.28
CA ARG A 313 -0.92 17.89 6.64
C ARG A 313 -0.51 18.81 5.49
N TYR A 314 0.64 18.58 4.89
CA TYR A 314 1.14 19.36 3.75
C TYR A 314 0.16 19.36 2.58
N THR A 315 -0.38 18.18 2.23
CA THR A 315 -1.37 18.04 1.15
C THR A 315 -2.82 18.33 1.56
N LYS A 316 -3.05 18.76 2.80
CA LYS A 316 -4.38 19.10 3.33
C LYS A 316 -5.39 17.96 3.14
N ARG A 317 -4.95 16.72 3.40
CA ARG A 317 -5.78 15.53 3.23
C ARG A 317 -7.08 15.62 4.01
N GLN A 318 -8.21 15.30 3.35
CA GLN A 318 -9.54 15.32 3.94
C GLN A 318 -9.96 13.94 4.48
N MET A 319 -9.49 12.85 3.85
CA MET A 319 -9.78 11.49 4.32
C MET A 319 -9.17 11.27 5.71
N PRO A 320 -9.94 10.77 6.70
CA PRO A 320 -9.43 10.46 8.03
C PRO A 320 -8.32 9.40 8.01
N TRP A 321 -7.35 9.55 8.91
CA TRP A 321 -6.21 8.62 9.03
C TRP A 321 -5.88 8.29 10.49
#